data_f698a734f541d1c723cf0a899ac85371
#
_entry.id   f698a734f541d1c723cf0a899ac85371
#
_cell.length_a   1.000
_cell.length_b   1.000
_cell.length_c   1.000
_cell.angle_alpha   90.00
_cell.angle_beta   90.00
_cell.angle_gamma   90.00
#
_symmetry.space_group_name_H-M   'P 1'
#
loop_
_entity.id
_entity.type
_entity.pdbx_description
1 polymer ?
#
loop_
_entity_poly.entity_id
_entity_poly.type
_entity_poly.pdbx_seq_one_letter_code
_entity_poly.pdbx_strand_id
1 'polypeptide(L)'
;ETGGSGSVSTDLPESGFSACMESASAAYDTRCMLTALADEIVIPNYAQLTDVAKTFADASGPLGSYCSAISTAEESAAFADAETAWKGLVAAVQRTEMHAIGPASDNAFSLQYRLNSYMSGALSTCGVDSIAASSDVEINARALNTRGIRALDYLLFNSNLKHTCAPQVTSTSGWNDLSESERKARRCDAAMLIASDISDAASSIHAAWRAEGGDYRASFLQESNTFQSLQATTDAMFYLEKGTKDGKLGTPLGIIAACPDLTCPGFVEAPYSEHSLQNVITNLEIWNEMFSSNNETGFDAHIENEGWPEVSEAFKTNLEDALELAKSIDTSIVSQVNAIASQSDETECTNAYSNPDTTSDSFPMCTLYGMVKRIVDSLKIDFVTIVNVDVPGGSQSDND
;
A
#
# COMPACT_ATOMS: atom_id res chain seq x y z
N GLU A 1 -7.82 -45.87 -16.08
CA GLU A 1 -6.95 -45.79 -14.92
C GLU A 1 -6.88 -44.37 -14.45
N THR A 2 -7.23 -44.19 -13.20
CA THR A 2 -7.62 -42.99 -12.51
C THR A 2 -6.43 -42.09 -12.20
N GLY A 3 -6.43 -40.87 -12.75
CA GLY A 3 -5.54 -39.80 -12.35
C GLY A 3 -6.11 -39.08 -11.11
N GLY A 4 -5.50 -39.27 -9.97
CA GLY A 4 -5.87 -38.60 -8.74
C GLY A 4 -5.52 -37.11 -8.79
N SER A 5 -6.55 -36.27 -8.72
CA SER A 5 -6.43 -34.86 -8.39
C SER A 5 -6.04 -34.75 -6.92
N GLY A 6 -4.79 -34.45 -6.65
CA GLY A 6 -4.33 -34.10 -5.29
C GLY A 6 -4.86 -32.72 -4.95
N SER A 7 -5.96 -32.67 -4.19
CA SER A 7 -6.35 -31.47 -3.46
C SER A 7 -5.27 -31.20 -2.43
N VAL A 8 -4.57 -30.07 -2.56
CA VAL A 8 -3.76 -29.52 -1.49
C VAL A 8 -4.74 -29.16 -0.37
N SER A 9 -4.69 -29.94 0.72
CA SER A 9 -5.42 -29.64 1.93
C SER A 9 -4.90 -28.32 2.49
N THR A 10 -5.71 -27.29 2.47
CA THR A 10 -5.53 -26.08 3.23
C THR A 10 -6.06 -26.29 4.64
N ASP A 11 -5.53 -27.26 5.35
CA ASP A 11 -5.73 -27.35 6.79
C ASP A 11 -4.87 -26.24 7.46
N LEU A 12 -5.43 -25.04 7.46
CA LEU A 12 -5.06 -24.06 8.48
C LEU A 12 -5.46 -24.67 9.84
N PRO A 13 -4.58 -24.66 10.84
CA PRO A 13 -4.99 -25.09 12.18
C PRO A 13 -6.23 -24.29 12.57
N GLU A 14 -7.21 -24.94 13.18
CA GLU A 14 -8.43 -24.29 13.68
C GLU A 14 -8.02 -22.96 14.33
N SER A 15 -8.54 -21.85 13.79
CA SER A 15 -8.09 -20.54 14.19
C SER A 15 -8.32 -20.40 15.68
N GLY A 16 -7.34 -19.88 16.43
CA GLY A 16 -7.50 -19.58 17.84
C GLY A 16 -8.69 -18.67 18.12
N PHE A 17 -9.18 -17.99 17.08
CA PHE A 17 -10.38 -17.17 17.05
C PHE A 17 -11.68 -17.98 17.32
N SER A 18 -11.87 -19.16 16.73
CA SER A 18 -13.03 -20.00 17.04
C SER A 18 -13.08 -20.37 18.52
N ALA A 19 -11.92 -20.70 19.11
CA ALA A 19 -11.82 -20.98 20.55
C ALA A 19 -12.08 -19.72 21.41
N CYS A 20 -11.69 -18.55 20.92
CA CYS A 20 -11.96 -17.26 21.56
C CYS A 20 -13.46 -16.95 21.59
N MET A 21 -14.16 -17.13 20.47
CA MET A 21 -15.60 -16.88 20.38
C MET A 21 -16.44 -17.87 21.21
N GLU A 22 -16.00 -19.13 21.32
CA GLU A 22 -16.67 -20.13 22.17
C GLU A 22 -16.48 -19.84 23.67
N SER A 23 -15.37 -19.21 24.05
CA SER A 23 -15.09 -18.87 25.45
C SER A 23 -15.62 -17.50 25.87
N ALA A 24 -15.97 -16.63 24.93
CA ALA A 24 -16.47 -15.28 25.17
C ALA A 24 -17.91 -15.34 25.73
N SER A 25 -18.04 -15.57 27.00
CA SER A 25 -19.29 -15.30 27.73
C SER A 25 -19.43 -13.77 27.91
N ALA A 26 -20.09 -13.10 26.97
CA ALA A 26 -20.71 -11.78 27.12
C ALA A 26 -19.79 -10.54 27.39
N ALA A 27 -18.49 -10.64 27.41
CA ALA A 27 -17.59 -9.50 27.55
C ALA A 27 -16.62 -9.45 26.35
N TYR A 28 -16.42 -8.25 25.79
CA TYR A 28 -15.42 -7.99 24.78
C TYR A 28 -14.01 -8.40 25.28
N ASP A 29 -13.23 -9.07 24.42
CA ASP A 29 -11.86 -9.49 24.74
C ASP A 29 -10.89 -8.96 23.66
N THR A 30 -10.01 -8.03 24.06
CA THR A 30 -8.98 -7.44 23.20
C THR A 30 -8.06 -8.49 22.57
N ARG A 31 -7.77 -9.59 23.25
CA ARG A 31 -6.94 -10.68 22.69
C ARG A 31 -7.66 -11.43 21.59
N CYS A 32 -8.99 -11.59 21.70
CA CYS A 32 -9.79 -12.16 20.62
C CYS A 32 -9.80 -11.26 19.40
N MET A 33 -9.91 -9.94 19.57
CA MET A 33 -9.76 -8.98 18.49
C MET A 33 -8.39 -9.11 17.81
N LEU A 34 -7.30 -9.11 18.59
CA LEU A 34 -5.94 -9.26 18.06
C LEU A 34 -5.74 -10.60 17.34
N THR A 35 -6.40 -11.66 17.83
CA THR A 35 -6.37 -12.99 17.19
C THR A 35 -7.10 -12.95 15.84
N ALA A 36 -8.28 -12.33 15.76
CA ALA A 36 -9.01 -12.16 14.51
C ALA A 36 -8.20 -11.32 13.51
N LEU A 37 -7.62 -10.20 13.96
CA LEU A 37 -6.75 -9.37 13.10
C LEU A 37 -5.56 -10.15 12.55
N ALA A 38 -4.86 -10.92 13.40
CA ALA A 38 -3.71 -11.70 12.96
C ALA A 38 -4.10 -12.82 11.99
N ASP A 39 -5.12 -13.64 12.36
CA ASP A 39 -5.44 -14.88 11.67
C ASP A 39 -6.33 -14.68 10.43
N GLU A 40 -7.19 -13.66 10.42
CA GLU A 40 -8.17 -13.47 9.35
C GLU A 40 -7.80 -12.32 8.41
N ILE A 41 -6.94 -11.39 8.83
CA ILE A 41 -6.58 -10.23 8.01
C ILE A 41 -5.07 -10.21 7.71
N VAL A 42 -4.21 -10.08 8.72
CA VAL A 42 -2.77 -9.79 8.51
C VAL A 42 -2.06 -10.96 7.82
N ILE A 43 -2.12 -12.15 8.40
CA ILE A 43 -1.43 -13.35 7.87
C ILE A 43 -1.98 -13.74 6.49
N PRO A 44 -3.32 -13.80 6.26
CA PRO A 44 -3.87 -14.07 4.94
C PRO A 44 -3.47 -13.06 3.87
N ASN A 45 -3.42 -11.76 4.19
CA ASN A 45 -2.98 -10.74 3.24
C ASN A 45 -1.49 -10.91 2.87
N TYR A 46 -0.61 -11.24 3.81
CA TYR A 46 0.80 -11.55 3.48
C TYR A 46 0.94 -12.88 2.73
N ALA A 47 0.09 -13.86 2.97
CA ALA A 47 0.04 -15.09 2.18
C ALA A 47 -0.35 -14.78 0.74
N GLN A 48 -1.44 -14.04 0.53
CA GLN A 48 -1.90 -13.62 -0.79
C GLN A 48 -0.84 -12.80 -1.53
N LEU A 49 -0.23 -11.81 -0.84
CA LEU A 49 0.86 -11.01 -1.43
C LEU A 49 2.02 -11.90 -1.88
N THR A 50 2.41 -12.88 -1.04
CA THR A 50 3.48 -13.82 -1.37
C THR A 50 3.18 -14.63 -2.64
N ASP A 51 1.96 -15.12 -2.80
CA ASP A 51 1.55 -15.94 -3.94
C ASP A 51 1.46 -15.09 -5.22
N VAL A 52 0.87 -13.89 -5.13
CA VAL A 52 0.77 -12.97 -6.27
C VAL A 52 2.15 -12.49 -6.71
N ALA A 53 3.03 -12.13 -5.77
CA ALA A 53 4.38 -11.67 -6.06
C ALA A 53 5.25 -12.78 -6.70
N LYS A 54 5.15 -14.02 -6.21
CA LYS A 54 5.82 -15.17 -6.83
C LYS A 54 5.35 -15.41 -8.26
N THR A 55 4.05 -15.38 -8.48
CA THR A 55 3.46 -15.57 -9.81
C THR A 55 3.90 -14.47 -10.77
N PHE A 56 3.94 -13.22 -10.31
CA PHE A 56 4.35 -12.07 -11.11
C PHE A 56 5.86 -12.12 -11.47
N ALA A 57 6.70 -12.53 -10.51
CA ALA A 57 8.15 -12.64 -10.67
C ALA A 57 8.62 -13.91 -11.41
N ASP A 58 7.72 -14.87 -11.66
CA ASP A 58 8.09 -16.11 -12.36
C ASP A 58 8.45 -15.84 -13.83
N ALA A 59 9.53 -16.46 -14.31
CA ALA A 59 9.97 -16.29 -15.69
C ALA A 59 8.94 -16.76 -16.74
N SER A 60 8.06 -17.67 -16.37
CA SER A 60 6.91 -18.11 -17.18
C SER A 60 5.60 -17.40 -16.80
N GLY A 61 5.65 -16.53 -15.82
CA GLY A 61 4.52 -15.71 -15.37
C GLY A 61 4.20 -14.56 -16.34
N PRO A 62 3.20 -13.74 -16.00
CA PRO A 62 2.75 -12.66 -16.88
C PRO A 62 3.86 -11.67 -17.27
N LEU A 63 4.69 -11.23 -16.30
CA LEU A 63 5.81 -10.31 -16.57
C LEU A 63 6.86 -10.98 -17.48
N GLY A 64 7.29 -12.21 -17.17
CA GLY A 64 8.26 -12.94 -17.99
C GLY A 64 7.77 -13.22 -19.40
N SER A 65 6.46 -13.51 -19.56
CA SER A 65 5.80 -13.68 -20.85
C SER A 65 5.83 -12.38 -21.66
N TYR A 66 5.52 -11.24 -21.05
CA TYR A 66 5.66 -9.94 -21.71
C TYR A 66 7.10 -9.67 -22.14
N CYS A 67 8.08 -9.89 -21.25
CA CYS A 67 9.48 -9.69 -21.55
C CYS A 67 9.96 -10.53 -22.77
N SER A 68 9.46 -11.76 -22.87
CA SER A 68 9.76 -12.66 -23.97
C SER A 68 9.05 -12.28 -25.27
N ALA A 69 7.92 -11.56 -25.19
CA ALA A 69 7.12 -11.14 -26.32
C ALA A 69 7.57 -9.81 -26.97
N ILE A 70 8.50 -9.08 -26.37
CA ILE A 70 8.99 -7.79 -26.85
C ILE A 70 9.47 -7.93 -28.32
N SER A 71 8.97 -7.06 -29.19
CA SER A 71 9.20 -7.05 -30.64
C SER A 71 8.61 -8.22 -31.42
N THR A 72 7.69 -8.96 -30.84
CA THR A 72 6.86 -9.97 -31.53
C THR A 72 5.45 -9.47 -31.78
N ALA A 73 4.64 -10.24 -32.48
CA ALA A 73 3.22 -9.91 -32.73
C ALA A 73 2.38 -9.99 -31.44
N GLU A 74 2.84 -10.73 -30.45
CA GLU A 74 2.17 -10.99 -29.19
C GLU A 74 2.46 -9.92 -28.10
N GLU A 75 3.39 -8.96 -28.35
CA GLU A 75 3.84 -7.96 -27.36
C GLU A 75 2.66 -7.25 -26.66
N SER A 76 1.69 -6.75 -27.46
CA SER A 76 0.55 -6.00 -26.89
C SER A 76 -0.38 -6.84 -26.03
N ALA A 77 -0.64 -8.08 -26.41
CA ALA A 77 -1.48 -8.98 -25.62
C ALA A 77 -0.77 -9.40 -24.33
N ALA A 78 0.51 -9.75 -24.42
CA ALA A 78 1.32 -10.12 -23.26
C ALA A 78 1.49 -8.93 -22.29
N PHE A 79 1.58 -7.70 -22.79
CA PHE A 79 1.61 -6.51 -21.95
C PHE A 79 0.29 -6.31 -21.18
N ALA A 80 -0.87 -6.52 -21.82
CA ALA A 80 -2.17 -6.41 -21.15
C ALA A 80 -2.34 -7.44 -20.02
N ASP A 81 -1.82 -8.66 -20.22
CA ASP A 81 -1.80 -9.69 -19.18
C ASP A 81 -0.84 -9.30 -18.03
N ALA A 82 0.34 -8.76 -18.35
CA ALA A 82 1.29 -8.27 -17.36
C ALA A 82 0.75 -7.07 -16.58
N GLU A 83 0.03 -6.14 -17.24
CA GLU A 83 -0.66 -5.02 -16.60
C GLU A 83 -1.72 -5.50 -15.61
N THR A 84 -2.53 -6.48 -16.02
CA THR A 84 -3.56 -7.07 -15.14
C THR A 84 -2.94 -7.72 -13.90
N ALA A 85 -1.87 -8.48 -14.09
CA ALA A 85 -1.14 -9.11 -13.01
C ALA A 85 -0.43 -8.08 -12.09
N TRP A 86 0.12 -7.00 -12.68
CA TRP A 86 0.71 -5.90 -11.94
C TRP A 86 -0.33 -5.20 -11.05
N LYS A 87 -1.53 -4.92 -11.56
CA LYS A 87 -2.63 -4.34 -10.76
C LYS A 87 -2.99 -5.23 -9.57
N GLY A 88 -3.00 -6.56 -9.76
CA GLY A 88 -3.19 -7.52 -8.67
C GLY A 88 -2.06 -7.47 -7.62
N LEU A 89 -0.81 -7.38 -8.06
CA LEU A 89 0.35 -7.23 -7.18
C LEU A 89 0.28 -5.92 -6.38
N VAL A 90 -0.01 -4.80 -7.04
CA VAL A 90 -0.14 -3.49 -6.39
C VAL A 90 -1.25 -3.51 -5.35
N ALA A 91 -2.43 -4.03 -5.68
CA ALA A 91 -3.52 -4.15 -4.73
C ALA A 91 -3.13 -4.97 -3.49
N ALA A 92 -2.43 -6.10 -3.68
CA ALA A 92 -1.94 -6.92 -2.56
C ALA A 92 -0.91 -6.17 -1.70
N VAL A 93 0.00 -5.41 -2.30
CA VAL A 93 0.96 -4.55 -1.56
C VAL A 93 0.22 -3.45 -0.79
N GLN A 94 -0.73 -2.75 -1.42
CA GLN A 94 -1.50 -1.67 -0.78
C GLN A 94 -2.29 -2.16 0.43
N ARG A 95 -2.83 -3.38 0.38
CA ARG A 95 -3.49 -3.99 1.54
C ARG A 95 -2.54 -4.20 2.71
N THR A 96 -1.27 -4.53 2.46
CA THR A 96 -0.29 -4.79 3.53
C THR A 96 0.33 -3.52 4.12
N GLU A 97 0.08 -2.34 3.57
CA GLU A 97 0.60 -1.08 4.13
C GLU A 97 0.04 -0.77 5.53
N MET A 98 -1.22 -1.17 5.79
CA MET A 98 -1.82 -1.08 7.13
C MET A 98 -1.40 -2.22 8.06
N HIS A 99 -0.54 -3.14 7.60
CA HIS A 99 -0.04 -4.29 8.36
C HIS A 99 1.45 -4.18 8.68
N ALA A 100 2.01 -2.97 8.69
CA ALA A 100 3.41 -2.74 9.03
C ALA A 100 3.67 -2.99 10.53
N ILE A 101 3.38 -4.22 10.98
CA ILE A 101 3.47 -4.70 12.35
C ILE A 101 4.63 -5.70 12.44
N GLY A 102 5.42 -5.63 13.50
CA GLY A 102 6.49 -6.56 13.80
C GLY A 102 7.46 -6.74 12.63
N PRO A 103 7.55 -7.93 12.01
CA PRO A 103 8.53 -8.22 10.96
C PRO A 103 8.52 -7.22 9.78
N ALA A 104 7.38 -6.63 9.47
CA ALA A 104 7.27 -5.63 8.41
C ALA A 104 7.81 -4.25 8.82
N SER A 105 7.65 -3.87 10.10
CA SER A 105 8.15 -2.61 10.66
C SER A 105 9.59 -2.68 11.16
N ASP A 106 10.15 -3.88 11.33
CA ASP A 106 11.50 -4.08 11.83
C ASP A 106 12.58 -3.42 10.94
N ASN A 107 13.70 -3.06 11.55
CA ASN A 107 14.83 -2.43 10.86
C ASN A 107 14.43 -1.20 10.02
N ALA A 108 13.65 -0.30 10.62
CA ALA A 108 13.13 0.90 9.98
C ALA A 108 12.34 0.60 8.69
N PHE A 109 11.43 -0.36 8.77
CA PHE A 109 10.56 -0.79 7.68
C PHE A 109 11.29 -1.34 6.45
N SER A 110 12.47 -1.90 6.63
CA SER A 110 13.32 -2.29 5.50
C SER A 110 12.67 -3.30 4.56
N LEU A 111 11.89 -4.27 5.06
CA LEU A 111 11.14 -5.21 4.22
C LEU A 111 9.92 -4.54 3.58
N GLN A 112 9.17 -3.73 4.34
CA GLN A 112 8.01 -3.00 3.80
C GLN A 112 8.41 -2.05 2.66
N TYR A 113 9.55 -1.35 2.79
CA TYR A 113 10.03 -0.45 1.74
C TYR A 113 10.58 -1.15 0.50
N ARG A 114 10.88 -2.44 0.58
CA ARG A 114 11.15 -3.27 -0.61
C ARG A 114 9.87 -3.59 -1.38
N LEU A 115 8.73 -3.66 -0.71
CA LEU A 115 7.42 -3.80 -1.36
C LEU A 115 6.98 -2.47 -1.97
N ASN A 116 6.93 -1.42 -1.16
CA ASN A 116 6.59 -0.07 -1.58
C ASN A 116 7.45 0.96 -0.85
N SER A 117 8.32 1.63 -1.58
CA SER A 117 9.24 2.64 -1.05
C SER A 117 8.60 4.03 -0.91
N TYR A 118 7.28 4.17 -1.04
CA TYR A 118 6.61 5.48 -1.09
C TYR A 118 6.94 6.34 0.13
N MET A 119 6.81 5.80 1.32
CA MET A 119 7.09 6.51 2.57
C MET A 119 8.59 6.71 2.85
N SER A 120 9.48 6.08 2.09
CA SER A 120 10.94 6.28 2.22
C SER A 120 11.48 7.45 1.41
N GLY A 121 10.64 8.12 0.62
CA GLY A 121 10.98 9.29 -0.19
C GLY A 121 10.60 9.17 -1.67
N ALA A 122 10.95 10.19 -2.45
CA ALA A 122 10.66 10.23 -3.89
C ALA A 122 11.36 9.09 -4.64
N LEU A 123 10.69 8.53 -5.67
CA LEU A 123 11.28 7.55 -6.56
C LEU A 123 12.52 8.15 -7.26
N SER A 124 13.64 7.47 -7.19
CA SER A 124 14.83 7.83 -7.96
C SER A 124 14.78 7.21 -9.35
N THR A 125 14.14 7.89 -10.31
CA THR A 125 14.03 7.40 -11.69
C THR A 125 15.40 7.16 -12.32
N CYS A 126 16.38 8.04 -12.08
CA CYS A 126 17.77 7.81 -12.52
C CYS A 126 18.38 6.54 -11.89
N GLY A 127 18.08 6.26 -10.62
CA GLY A 127 18.53 5.03 -9.97
C GLY A 127 17.91 3.78 -10.61
N VAL A 128 16.62 3.84 -10.97
CA VAL A 128 15.93 2.76 -11.71
C VAL A 128 16.51 2.61 -13.12
N ASP A 129 16.75 3.70 -13.84
CA ASP A 129 17.41 3.67 -15.14
C ASP A 129 18.83 3.07 -15.05
N SER A 130 19.56 3.37 -13.97
CA SER A 130 20.88 2.79 -13.73
C SER A 130 20.82 1.28 -13.48
N ILE A 131 19.76 0.77 -12.86
CA ILE A 131 19.49 -0.67 -12.73
C ILE A 131 19.27 -1.27 -14.12
N ALA A 132 18.39 -0.67 -14.92
CA ALA A 132 18.08 -1.16 -16.26
C ALA A 132 19.28 -1.10 -17.23
N ALA A 133 20.19 -0.15 -17.05
CA ALA A 133 21.37 -0.01 -17.88
C ALA A 133 22.53 -0.94 -17.52
N SER A 134 22.49 -1.58 -16.33
CA SER A 134 23.57 -2.41 -15.80
C SER A 134 23.32 -3.90 -16.05
N SER A 135 24.38 -4.68 -16.35
CA SER A 135 24.28 -6.13 -16.56
C SER A 135 24.37 -6.95 -15.27
N ASP A 136 25.11 -6.45 -14.27
CA ASP A 136 25.35 -7.16 -13.01
C ASP A 136 24.86 -6.29 -11.84
N VAL A 137 23.60 -6.51 -11.44
CA VAL A 137 22.95 -5.71 -10.41
C VAL A 137 22.78 -6.51 -9.12
N GLU A 138 23.49 -6.09 -8.09
CA GLU A 138 23.24 -6.50 -6.71
C GLU A 138 22.06 -5.69 -6.16
N ILE A 139 20.83 -6.20 -6.27
CA ILE A 139 19.61 -5.45 -5.91
C ILE A 139 19.62 -5.03 -4.43
N ASN A 140 20.16 -5.85 -3.55
CA ASN A 140 20.25 -5.56 -2.12
C ASN A 140 21.21 -4.40 -1.78
N ALA A 141 22.13 -4.06 -2.69
CA ALA A 141 23.00 -2.89 -2.56
C ALA A 141 22.37 -1.60 -3.11
N ARG A 142 21.18 -1.68 -3.71
CA ARG A 142 20.48 -0.51 -4.26
C ARG A 142 19.63 0.17 -3.22
N ALA A 143 19.51 1.48 -3.33
CA ALA A 143 18.67 2.29 -2.45
C ALA A 143 17.19 1.85 -2.55
N LEU A 144 16.47 1.89 -1.43
CA LEU A 144 15.07 1.47 -1.35
C LEU A 144 14.17 2.25 -2.32
N ASN A 145 14.42 3.54 -2.52
CA ASN A 145 13.66 4.37 -3.46
C ASN A 145 13.98 4.13 -4.95
N THR A 146 14.70 3.04 -5.27
CA THR A 146 14.89 2.54 -6.64
C THR A 146 14.23 1.17 -6.84
N ARG A 147 13.44 0.70 -5.86
CA ARG A 147 12.87 -0.65 -5.76
C ARG A 147 11.35 -0.59 -5.54
N GLY A 148 10.73 -1.76 -5.45
CA GLY A 148 9.31 -1.89 -5.13
C GLY A 148 8.36 -1.58 -6.29
N ILE A 149 7.06 -1.54 -5.97
CA ILE A 149 5.99 -1.37 -6.98
C ILE A 149 6.08 -0.07 -7.77
N ARG A 150 6.65 1.01 -7.19
CA ARG A 150 6.81 2.29 -7.88
C ARG A 150 7.87 2.23 -8.98
N ALA A 151 8.95 1.47 -8.75
CA ALA A 151 9.95 1.23 -9.78
C ALA A 151 9.38 0.36 -10.92
N LEU A 152 8.49 -0.59 -10.60
CA LEU A 152 7.74 -1.34 -11.63
C LEU A 152 6.79 -0.44 -12.42
N ASP A 153 6.07 0.48 -11.77
CA ASP A 153 5.23 1.49 -12.44
C ASP A 153 6.04 2.28 -13.47
N TYR A 154 7.21 2.79 -13.07
CA TYR A 154 8.12 3.51 -13.97
C TYR A 154 8.63 2.65 -15.13
N LEU A 155 9.07 1.43 -14.87
CA LEU A 155 9.67 0.55 -15.88
C LEU A 155 8.66 0.09 -16.93
N LEU A 156 7.43 -0.22 -16.50
CA LEU A 156 6.42 -0.84 -17.34
C LEU A 156 5.53 0.19 -18.08
N PHE A 157 5.18 1.31 -17.43
CA PHE A 157 4.17 2.23 -17.95
C PHE A 157 4.75 3.56 -18.45
N ASN A 158 6.01 3.91 -18.15
CA ASN A 158 6.61 5.10 -18.71
C ASN A 158 6.96 4.90 -20.18
N SER A 159 6.17 5.48 -21.07
CA SER A 159 6.37 5.43 -22.53
C SER A 159 7.65 6.15 -22.99
N ASN A 160 8.17 7.10 -22.20
CA ASN A 160 9.46 7.71 -22.47
C ASN A 160 10.60 6.77 -22.08
N LEU A 161 11.19 6.12 -23.06
CA LEU A 161 12.28 5.16 -22.84
C LEU A 161 13.66 5.80 -22.66
N LYS A 162 13.80 7.14 -22.66
CA LYS A 162 15.05 7.82 -22.35
C LYS A 162 15.33 7.75 -20.84
N HIS A 163 16.62 7.68 -20.49
CA HIS A 163 17.01 7.77 -19.08
C HIS A 163 16.84 9.20 -18.52
N THR A 164 16.64 9.30 -17.22
CA THR A 164 16.45 10.56 -16.48
C THR A 164 17.71 11.05 -15.78
N CYS A 165 18.81 10.30 -15.88
CA CYS A 165 20.07 10.60 -15.22
C CYS A 165 20.77 11.83 -15.77
N ALA A 166 21.43 12.58 -14.88
CA ALA A 166 22.35 13.65 -15.27
C ALA A 166 23.53 13.10 -16.08
N PRO A 167 24.16 13.89 -16.97
CA PRO A 167 25.23 13.44 -17.86
C PRO A 167 26.47 12.84 -17.13
N GLN A 168 26.66 13.18 -15.85
CA GLN A 168 27.75 12.69 -15.02
C GLN A 168 27.57 11.23 -14.57
N VAL A 169 26.35 10.68 -14.71
CA VAL A 169 26.05 9.31 -14.32
C VAL A 169 26.45 8.37 -15.46
N THR A 170 27.59 7.72 -15.29
CA THR A 170 28.20 6.90 -16.35
C THR A 170 27.50 5.55 -16.58
N SER A 171 26.72 5.04 -15.61
CA SER A 171 25.98 3.78 -15.74
C SER A 171 24.97 3.79 -16.89
N THR A 172 24.42 4.95 -17.24
CA THR A 172 23.46 5.11 -18.35
C THR A 172 24.08 5.62 -19.64
N SER A 173 25.45 5.65 -19.73
CA SER A 173 26.13 6.07 -20.93
C SER A 173 25.75 5.18 -22.12
N GLY A 174 25.42 5.79 -23.27
CA GLY A 174 24.98 5.06 -24.46
C GLY A 174 23.55 4.51 -24.44
N TRP A 175 22.83 4.65 -23.33
CA TRP A 175 21.43 4.17 -23.21
C TRP A 175 20.51 4.73 -24.31
N ASN A 176 20.61 6.03 -24.58
CA ASN A 176 19.75 6.68 -25.57
C ASN A 176 20.12 6.35 -27.03
N ASP A 177 21.28 5.71 -27.24
CA ASP A 177 21.73 5.23 -28.56
C ASP A 177 21.23 3.81 -28.87
N LEU A 178 20.71 3.09 -27.86
CA LEU A 178 20.09 1.78 -28.02
C LEU A 178 18.78 1.90 -28.82
N SER A 179 18.41 0.85 -29.52
CA SER A 179 17.09 0.73 -30.14
C SER A 179 15.98 0.72 -29.10
N GLU A 180 14.76 1.02 -29.51
CA GLU A 180 13.58 0.97 -28.62
C GLU A 180 13.39 -0.43 -28.04
N SER A 181 13.54 -1.48 -28.84
CA SER A 181 13.40 -2.85 -28.40
C SER A 181 14.47 -3.25 -27.37
N GLU A 182 15.72 -2.81 -27.55
CA GLU A 182 16.78 -3.08 -26.55
C GLU A 182 16.51 -2.37 -25.24
N ARG A 183 16.02 -1.12 -25.26
CA ARG A 183 15.65 -0.40 -24.04
C ARG A 183 14.47 -1.05 -23.32
N LYS A 184 13.44 -1.51 -24.07
CA LYS A 184 12.32 -2.28 -23.51
C LYS A 184 12.82 -3.58 -22.87
N ALA A 185 13.66 -4.34 -23.57
CA ALA A 185 14.21 -5.60 -23.05
C ALA A 185 15.00 -5.37 -21.73
N ARG A 186 15.88 -4.38 -21.69
CA ARG A 186 16.63 -4.05 -20.46
C ARG A 186 15.77 -3.54 -19.32
N ARG A 187 14.69 -2.76 -19.61
CA ARG A 187 13.70 -2.39 -18.60
C ARG A 187 12.97 -3.63 -18.06
N CYS A 188 12.69 -4.57 -18.92
CA CYS A 188 12.09 -5.85 -18.55
C CYS A 188 13.01 -6.66 -17.62
N ASP A 189 14.31 -6.77 -17.93
CA ASP A 189 15.29 -7.44 -17.05
C ASP A 189 15.33 -6.79 -15.67
N ALA A 190 15.31 -5.45 -15.61
CA ALA A 190 15.24 -4.71 -14.36
C ALA A 190 13.91 -4.95 -13.63
N ALA A 191 12.79 -5.00 -14.34
CA ALA A 191 11.48 -5.27 -13.76
C ALA A 191 11.41 -6.69 -13.16
N MET A 192 11.96 -7.70 -13.84
CA MET A 192 12.06 -9.06 -13.33
C MET A 192 12.90 -9.13 -12.04
N LEU A 193 14.02 -8.41 -12.00
CA LEU A 193 14.87 -8.35 -10.81
C LEU A 193 14.15 -7.69 -9.62
N ILE A 194 13.43 -6.58 -9.86
CA ILE A 194 12.67 -5.88 -8.83
C ILE A 194 11.44 -6.71 -8.39
N ALA A 195 10.78 -7.40 -9.30
CA ALA A 195 9.68 -8.30 -8.98
C ALA A 195 10.14 -9.46 -8.07
N SER A 196 11.34 -10.04 -8.35
CA SER A 196 11.95 -11.04 -7.49
C SER A 196 12.24 -10.49 -6.08
N ASP A 197 12.76 -9.26 -5.99
CA ASP A 197 13.02 -8.59 -4.72
C ASP A 197 11.73 -8.35 -3.88
N ILE A 198 10.63 -7.98 -4.53
CA ILE A 198 9.30 -7.86 -3.90
C ILE A 198 8.85 -9.23 -3.39
N SER A 199 8.96 -10.29 -4.21
CA SER A 199 8.60 -11.66 -3.84
C SER A 199 9.38 -12.17 -2.63
N ASP A 200 10.67 -11.89 -2.57
CA ASP A 200 11.54 -12.26 -1.45
C ASP A 200 11.16 -11.50 -0.16
N ALA A 201 10.87 -10.21 -0.26
CA ALA A 201 10.41 -9.41 0.88
C ALA A 201 9.07 -9.90 1.42
N ALA A 202 8.08 -10.12 0.55
CA ALA A 202 6.78 -10.65 0.90
C ALA A 202 6.89 -12.02 1.59
N SER A 203 7.67 -12.93 1.00
CA SER A 203 7.92 -14.26 1.55
C SER A 203 8.60 -14.21 2.92
N SER A 204 9.53 -13.28 3.12
CA SER A 204 10.23 -13.10 4.39
C SER A 204 9.28 -12.61 5.50
N ILE A 205 8.42 -11.63 5.20
CA ILE A 205 7.43 -11.13 6.17
C ILE A 205 6.43 -12.24 6.51
N HIS A 206 5.86 -12.91 5.50
CA HIS A 206 4.90 -13.99 5.70
C HIS A 206 5.50 -15.14 6.53
N ALA A 207 6.72 -15.58 6.20
CA ALA A 207 7.40 -16.63 6.95
C ALA A 207 7.64 -16.24 8.41
N ALA A 208 8.00 -14.99 8.69
CA ALA A 208 8.25 -14.51 10.05
C ALA A 208 7.00 -14.53 10.95
N TRP A 209 5.81 -14.38 10.39
CA TRP A 209 4.55 -14.52 11.14
C TRP A 209 4.23 -15.97 11.50
N ARG A 210 4.69 -16.95 10.73
CA ARG A 210 4.35 -18.37 10.88
C ARG A 210 5.28 -19.09 11.85
N ALA A 211 4.76 -20.16 12.47
CA ALA A 211 5.48 -20.98 13.44
C ALA A 211 6.82 -21.54 12.89
N GLU A 212 6.84 -21.93 11.62
CA GLU A 212 8.05 -22.51 10.98
C GLU A 212 9.12 -21.47 10.64
N GLY A 213 8.78 -20.15 10.64
CA GLY A 213 9.68 -19.12 10.15
C GLY A 213 10.16 -18.11 11.18
N GLY A 214 9.45 -17.90 12.27
CA GLY A 214 9.80 -16.91 13.29
C GLY A 214 8.79 -16.83 14.41
N ASP A 215 7.60 -17.37 14.18
CA ASP A 215 6.49 -17.47 15.14
C ASP A 215 6.12 -16.12 15.79
N TYR A 216 6.18 -15.03 14.99
CA TYR A 216 5.80 -13.71 15.49
C TYR A 216 4.35 -13.68 15.97
N ARG A 217 3.46 -14.49 15.34
CA ARG A 217 2.08 -14.65 15.78
C ARG A 217 1.97 -15.05 17.24
N ALA A 218 2.75 -16.04 17.70
CA ALA A 218 2.72 -16.47 19.10
C ALA A 218 3.16 -15.34 20.04
N SER A 219 4.19 -14.56 19.65
CA SER A 219 4.62 -13.39 20.42
C SER A 219 3.57 -12.29 20.42
N PHE A 220 2.95 -12.00 19.27
CA PHE A 220 1.91 -10.98 19.10
C PHE A 220 0.67 -11.29 19.96
N LEU A 221 0.29 -12.55 20.09
CA LEU A 221 -0.88 -13.01 20.87
C LEU A 221 -0.58 -13.38 22.32
N GLN A 222 0.67 -13.25 22.76
CA GLN A 222 1.04 -13.53 24.15
C GLN A 222 0.36 -12.51 25.07
N GLU A 223 -0.26 -13.00 26.17
CA GLU A 223 -1.01 -12.15 27.11
C GLU A 223 -0.19 -10.98 27.66
N SER A 224 1.09 -11.20 28.00
CA SER A 224 1.99 -10.14 28.45
C SER A 224 2.26 -9.06 27.42
N ASN A 225 1.99 -9.31 26.13
CA ASN A 225 2.24 -8.40 25.03
C ASN A 225 0.96 -7.73 24.49
N THR A 226 -0.20 -7.98 25.11
CA THR A 226 -1.50 -7.48 24.59
C THR A 226 -1.48 -5.97 24.32
N PHE A 227 -0.97 -5.17 25.27
CA PHE A 227 -0.88 -3.73 25.08
C PHE A 227 0.08 -3.35 23.95
N GLN A 228 1.26 -3.97 23.87
CA GLN A 228 2.25 -3.70 22.82
C GLN A 228 1.71 -4.10 21.44
N SER A 229 0.97 -5.19 21.35
CA SER A 229 0.35 -5.65 20.11
C SER A 229 -0.79 -4.73 19.67
N LEU A 230 -1.59 -4.25 20.62
CA LEU A 230 -2.62 -3.25 20.38
C LEU A 230 -2.02 -1.93 19.87
N GLN A 231 -0.98 -1.44 20.55
CA GLN A 231 -0.25 -0.24 20.14
C GLN A 231 0.37 -0.41 18.74
N ALA A 232 1.04 -1.52 18.47
CA ALA A 232 1.65 -1.78 17.16
C ALA A 232 0.60 -1.85 16.03
N THR A 233 -0.58 -2.40 16.32
CA THR A 233 -1.70 -2.42 15.37
C THR A 233 -2.23 -1.01 15.11
N THR A 234 -2.42 -0.24 16.17
CA THR A 234 -2.85 1.16 16.07
C THR A 234 -1.84 2.00 15.30
N ASP A 235 -0.54 1.86 15.62
CA ASP A 235 0.54 2.57 14.90
C ASP A 235 0.51 2.26 13.40
N ALA A 236 0.26 1.01 13.02
CA ALA A 236 0.13 0.63 11.63
C ALA A 236 -1.12 1.24 10.97
N MET A 237 -2.25 1.33 11.67
CA MET A 237 -3.48 1.97 11.17
C MET A 237 -3.31 3.48 10.95
N PHE A 238 -2.37 4.14 11.64
CA PHE A 238 -1.99 5.54 11.39
C PHE A 238 -1.32 5.77 10.03
N TYR A 239 -1.05 4.71 9.25
CA TYR A 239 -0.72 4.86 7.83
C TYR A 239 -1.82 5.62 7.06
N LEU A 240 -3.09 5.55 7.50
CA LEU A 240 -4.19 6.34 6.95
C LEU A 240 -3.86 7.83 6.95
N GLU A 241 -3.23 8.34 8.02
CA GLU A 241 -2.80 9.73 8.12
C GLU A 241 -1.60 10.01 7.21
N LYS A 242 -0.46 9.41 7.53
CA LYS A 242 0.83 9.76 6.89
C LYS A 242 0.98 9.24 5.48
N GLY A 243 0.52 8.01 5.23
CA GLY A 243 0.61 7.38 3.92
C GLY A 243 -0.51 7.83 3.00
N THR A 244 -1.75 7.62 3.41
CA THR A 244 -2.91 7.82 2.52
C THR A 244 -3.30 9.29 2.43
N LYS A 245 -3.61 9.95 3.56
CA LYS A 245 -4.04 11.35 3.59
C LYS A 245 -2.92 12.29 3.13
N ASP A 246 -1.81 12.30 3.85
CA ASP A 246 -0.74 13.28 3.63
C ASP A 246 0.09 12.94 2.38
N GLY A 247 0.52 11.68 2.27
CA GLY A 247 1.37 11.22 1.18
C GLY A 247 0.64 11.18 -0.15
N LYS A 248 -0.37 10.30 -0.27
CA LYS A 248 -0.99 9.99 -1.57
C LYS A 248 -1.96 11.04 -2.08
N LEU A 249 -2.59 11.82 -1.18
CA LEU A 249 -3.51 12.90 -1.52
C LEU A 249 -2.88 14.27 -1.26
N GLY A 250 -2.55 14.60 -0.02
CA GLY A 250 -2.19 15.96 0.41
C GLY A 250 -0.96 16.52 -0.29
N THR A 251 0.14 15.75 -0.35
CA THR A 251 1.38 16.21 -0.99
C THR A 251 1.22 16.45 -2.49
N PRO A 252 0.69 15.50 -3.30
CA PRO A 252 0.51 15.74 -4.72
C PRO A 252 -0.40 16.92 -5.03
N LEU A 253 -1.48 17.11 -4.27
CA LEU A 253 -2.46 18.17 -4.46
C LEU A 253 -2.02 19.55 -3.95
N GLY A 254 -0.84 19.66 -3.30
CA GLY A 254 -0.35 20.92 -2.75
C GLY A 254 -1.02 21.34 -1.44
N ILE A 255 -1.75 20.45 -0.77
CA ILE A 255 -2.53 20.78 0.43
C ILE A 255 -1.63 20.92 1.65
N ILE A 256 -0.58 20.11 1.75
CA ILE A 256 0.31 20.07 2.93
C ILE A 256 1.66 20.72 2.66
N ALA A 257 2.31 21.22 3.72
CA ALA A 257 3.56 21.97 3.65
C ALA A 257 4.75 21.19 3.06
N ALA A 258 4.65 19.87 2.91
CA ALA A 258 5.66 19.05 2.23
C ALA A 258 5.74 19.36 0.72
N CYS A 259 4.71 19.97 0.14
CA CYS A 259 4.71 20.50 -1.22
C CYS A 259 5.00 22.00 -1.19
N PRO A 260 6.15 22.47 -1.71
CA PRO A 260 6.50 23.89 -1.73
C PRO A 260 5.85 24.66 -2.88
N ASP A 261 5.28 23.97 -3.86
CA ASP A 261 4.68 24.53 -5.06
C ASP A 261 3.14 24.47 -4.99
N LEU A 262 2.46 24.99 -6.00
CA LEU A 262 1.01 24.94 -6.12
C LEU A 262 0.47 23.50 -6.10
N THR A 263 1.17 22.59 -6.77
CA THR A 263 0.98 21.13 -6.73
C THR A 263 2.33 20.43 -6.87
N CYS A 264 2.40 19.18 -6.43
CA CYS A 264 3.64 18.40 -6.47
C CYS A 264 3.45 17.07 -7.24
N PRO A 265 3.34 17.08 -8.57
CA PRO A 265 3.08 15.89 -9.38
C PRO A 265 4.15 14.79 -9.24
N GLY A 266 5.39 15.16 -8.90
CA GLY A 266 6.47 14.20 -8.64
C GLY A 266 6.25 13.30 -7.41
N PHE A 267 5.26 13.62 -6.57
CA PHE A 267 4.86 12.83 -5.41
C PHE A 267 3.64 11.93 -5.65
N VAL A 268 3.04 11.95 -6.84
CA VAL A 268 2.01 10.96 -7.19
C VAL A 268 2.62 9.56 -7.14
N GLU A 269 1.97 8.62 -6.46
CA GLU A 269 2.54 7.30 -6.15
C GLU A 269 2.78 6.44 -7.39
N ALA A 270 1.79 6.33 -8.28
CA ALA A 270 1.84 5.55 -9.52
C ALA A 270 1.43 6.45 -10.72
N PRO A 271 2.30 7.41 -11.12
CA PRO A 271 1.92 8.42 -12.11
C PRO A 271 1.89 7.90 -13.54
N TYR A 272 2.62 6.83 -13.84
CA TYR A 272 2.77 6.33 -15.21
C TYR A 272 1.62 5.42 -15.63
N SER A 273 1.10 4.62 -14.73
CA SER A 273 -0.10 3.80 -14.90
C SER A 273 -1.39 4.54 -14.55
N GLU A 274 -1.28 5.71 -13.91
CA GLU A 274 -2.41 6.48 -13.33
C GLU A 274 -3.23 5.71 -12.28
N HIS A 275 -2.61 4.72 -11.60
CA HIS A 275 -3.28 3.80 -10.68
C HIS A 275 -3.42 4.32 -9.23
N SER A 276 -2.96 5.55 -8.96
CA SER A 276 -2.83 6.09 -7.59
C SER A 276 -4.16 6.19 -6.84
N LEU A 277 -5.28 6.52 -7.51
CA LEU A 277 -6.59 6.56 -6.85
C LEU A 277 -7.03 5.17 -6.38
N GLN A 278 -6.78 4.13 -7.19
CA GLN A 278 -7.09 2.76 -6.79
C GLN A 278 -6.28 2.33 -5.56
N ASN A 279 -5.04 2.81 -5.42
CA ASN A 279 -4.22 2.58 -4.23
C ASN A 279 -4.86 3.21 -2.98
N VAL A 280 -5.37 4.45 -3.09
CA VAL A 280 -6.10 5.12 -2.00
C VAL A 280 -7.35 4.35 -1.62
N ILE A 281 -8.15 3.92 -2.61
CA ILE A 281 -9.36 3.10 -2.37
C ILE A 281 -8.99 1.82 -1.61
N THR A 282 -7.96 1.10 -2.06
CA THR A 282 -7.50 -0.13 -1.38
C THR A 282 -7.05 0.14 0.05
N ASN A 283 -6.37 1.26 0.30
CA ASN A 283 -5.99 1.64 1.66
C ASN A 283 -7.21 1.92 2.56
N LEU A 284 -8.24 2.60 2.05
CA LEU A 284 -9.49 2.83 2.80
C LEU A 284 -10.24 1.52 3.07
N GLU A 285 -10.29 0.63 2.08
CA GLU A 285 -10.95 -0.68 2.22
C GLU A 285 -10.29 -1.54 3.30
N ILE A 286 -8.95 -1.65 3.28
CA ILE A 286 -8.25 -2.46 4.28
C ILE A 286 -8.29 -1.82 5.67
N TRP A 287 -8.29 -0.48 5.76
CA TRP A 287 -8.48 0.21 7.02
C TRP A 287 -9.85 -0.13 7.63
N ASN A 288 -10.90 -0.15 6.79
CA ASN A 288 -12.25 -0.57 7.20
C ASN A 288 -12.27 -2.01 7.71
N GLU A 289 -11.62 -2.93 6.98
CA GLU A 289 -11.55 -4.33 7.40
C GLU A 289 -10.85 -4.50 8.75
N MET A 290 -9.79 -3.72 9.01
CA MET A 290 -9.10 -3.74 10.31
C MET A 290 -9.92 -3.09 11.42
N PHE A 291 -10.67 -2.04 11.10
CA PHE A 291 -11.50 -1.33 12.06
C PHE A 291 -12.73 -2.16 12.46
N SER A 292 -13.46 -2.72 11.50
CA SER A 292 -14.74 -3.40 11.76
C SER A 292 -14.62 -4.89 11.97
N SER A 293 -13.56 -5.54 11.52
CA SER A 293 -13.38 -6.98 11.34
C SER A 293 -14.66 -7.72 10.88
N ASN A 294 -14.52 -8.82 10.13
CA ASN A 294 -15.66 -9.50 9.53
C ASN A 294 -16.65 -10.14 10.55
N ASN A 295 -16.33 -10.12 11.85
CA ASN A 295 -17.02 -10.90 12.89
C ASN A 295 -17.50 -10.07 14.09
N GLU A 296 -17.71 -8.78 13.93
CA GLU A 296 -18.14 -7.88 15.04
C GLU A 296 -17.18 -7.92 16.25
N THR A 297 -15.88 -8.12 16.01
CA THR A 297 -14.84 -8.22 17.04
C THR A 297 -13.73 -7.20 16.81
N GLY A 298 -13.90 -6.25 15.88
CA GLY A 298 -12.93 -5.23 15.53
C GLY A 298 -12.81 -4.11 16.57
N PHE A 299 -12.13 -3.05 16.19
CA PHE A 299 -12.04 -1.83 17.00
C PHE A 299 -13.41 -1.16 17.19
N ASP A 300 -14.31 -1.31 16.24
CA ASP A 300 -15.69 -0.85 16.35
C ASP A 300 -16.40 -1.48 17.56
N ALA A 301 -16.32 -2.80 17.70
CA ALA A 301 -16.88 -3.50 18.84
C ALA A 301 -16.16 -3.13 20.15
N HIS A 302 -14.86 -2.87 20.12
CA HIS A 302 -14.12 -2.38 21.27
C HIS A 302 -14.66 -1.03 21.74
N ILE A 303 -14.79 -0.07 20.82
CA ILE A 303 -15.30 1.27 21.10
C ILE A 303 -16.75 1.23 21.64
N GLU A 304 -17.60 0.37 21.07
CA GLU A 304 -18.97 0.15 21.54
C GLU A 304 -19.03 -0.44 22.93
N ASN A 305 -18.14 -1.42 23.25
CA ASN A 305 -18.05 -2.02 24.57
C ASN A 305 -17.58 -1.02 25.65
N GLU A 306 -16.71 -0.09 25.30
CA GLU A 306 -16.28 1.01 26.17
C GLU A 306 -17.37 2.09 26.36
N GLY A 307 -18.54 1.93 25.72
CA GLY A 307 -19.72 2.77 25.91
C GLY A 307 -19.83 3.95 24.96
N TRP A 308 -19.15 3.89 23.79
CA TRP A 308 -19.12 4.96 22.78
C TRP A 308 -19.63 4.49 21.40
N PRO A 309 -20.85 3.90 21.30
CA PRO A 309 -21.37 3.39 20.04
C PRO A 309 -21.51 4.49 18.96
N GLU A 310 -21.76 5.76 19.37
CA GLU A 310 -21.85 6.90 18.45
C GLU A 310 -20.49 7.22 17.79
N VAL A 311 -19.38 6.96 18.46
CA VAL A 311 -18.04 7.13 17.88
C VAL A 311 -17.76 6.04 16.86
N SER A 312 -18.10 4.78 17.17
CA SER A 312 -18.01 3.65 16.24
C SER A 312 -18.82 3.92 14.95
N GLU A 313 -20.07 4.36 15.10
CA GLU A 313 -20.95 4.68 13.97
C GLU A 313 -20.42 5.85 13.14
N ALA A 314 -19.86 6.87 13.79
CA ALA A 314 -19.26 8.01 13.07
C ALA A 314 -18.06 7.59 12.22
N PHE A 315 -17.19 6.69 12.70
CA PHE A 315 -16.11 6.13 11.90
C PHE A 315 -16.63 5.37 10.68
N LYS A 316 -17.60 4.48 10.88
CA LYS A 316 -18.20 3.67 9.81
C LYS A 316 -18.82 4.56 8.73
N THR A 317 -19.65 5.54 9.13
CA THR A 317 -20.30 6.47 8.20
C THR A 317 -19.28 7.32 7.43
N ASN A 318 -18.33 7.95 8.11
CA ASN A 318 -17.32 8.80 7.45
C ASN A 318 -16.46 8.01 6.47
N LEU A 319 -16.16 6.74 6.78
CA LEU A 319 -15.37 5.88 5.91
C LEU A 319 -16.19 5.40 4.69
N GLU A 320 -17.46 5.05 4.89
CA GLU A 320 -18.38 4.69 3.80
C GLU A 320 -18.54 5.86 2.81
N ASP A 321 -18.77 7.07 3.31
CA ASP A 321 -18.87 8.29 2.50
C ASP A 321 -17.58 8.55 1.71
N ALA A 322 -16.41 8.40 2.35
CA ALA A 322 -15.12 8.58 1.68
C ALA A 322 -14.89 7.52 0.59
N LEU A 323 -15.25 6.26 0.84
CA LEU A 323 -15.16 5.17 -0.13
C LEU A 323 -16.14 5.34 -1.29
N GLU A 324 -17.38 5.79 -1.03
CA GLU A 324 -18.38 6.08 -2.06
C GLU A 324 -17.87 7.19 -2.98
N LEU A 325 -17.40 8.30 -2.41
CA LEU A 325 -16.80 9.37 -3.20
C LEU A 325 -15.59 8.86 -4.01
N ALA A 326 -14.62 8.20 -3.36
CA ALA A 326 -13.41 7.73 -4.03
C ALA A 326 -13.73 6.82 -5.23
N LYS A 327 -14.69 5.91 -5.07
CA LYS A 327 -15.14 4.99 -6.14
C LYS A 327 -15.94 5.68 -7.25
N SER A 328 -16.52 6.84 -6.98
CA SER A 328 -17.27 7.63 -7.97
C SER A 328 -16.38 8.53 -8.84
N ILE A 329 -15.14 8.77 -8.43
CA ILE A 329 -14.19 9.63 -9.17
C ILE A 329 -13.67 8.86 -10.39
N ASP A 330 -13.89 9.40 -11.57
CA ASP A 330 -13.48 8.83 -12.86
C ASP A 330 -12.18 9.39 -13.42
N THR A 331 -11.58 10.38 -12.73
CA THR A 331 -10.33 11.03 -13.12
C THR A 331 -9.16 10.53 -12.26
N SER A 332 -7.95 10.49 -12.86
CA SER A 332 -6.75 10.10 -12.11
C SER A 332 -6.25 11.22 -11.19
N ILE A 333 -5.49 10.87 -10.15
CA ILE A 333 -4.80 11.87 -9.30
C ILE A 333 -3.86 12.74 -10.15
N VAL A 334 -3.18 12.17 -11.15
CA VAL A 334 -2.33 12.93 -12.10
C VAL A 334 -3.14 14.02 -12.82
N SER A 335 -4.33 13.67 -13.31
CA SER A 335 -5.21 14.62 -13.98
C SER A 335 -5.67 15.74 -13.06
N GLN A 336 -6.04 15.42 -11.81
CA GLN A 336 -6.47 16.42 -10.81
C GLN A 336 -5.31 17.36 -10.41
N VAL A 337 -4.12 16.80 -10.15
CA VAL A 337 -2.92 17.58 -9.85
C VAL A 337 -2.57 18.57 -10.97
N ASN A 338 -2.68 18.15 -12.22
CA ASN A 338 -2.44 19.01 -13.38
C ASN A 338 -3.56 20.05 -13.61
N ALA A 339 -4.78 19.78 -13.16
CA ALA A 339 -5.91 20.69 -13.27
C ALA A 339 -5.83 21.87 -12.28
N ILE A 340 -5.16 21.69 -11.13
CA ILE A 340 -4.87 22.80 -10.19
C ILE A 340 -3.72 23.62 -10.75
N ALA A 341 -4.03 24.58 -11.60
CA ALA A 341 -3.04 25.34 -12.39
C ALA A 341 -2.94 26.83 -12.00
N SER A 342 -3.79 27.31 -11.10
CA SER A 342 -3.85 28.72 -10.69
C SER A 342 -4.18 28.86 -9.20
N GLN A 343 -3.95 30.07 -8.66
CA GLN A 343 -4.33 30.43 -7.28
C GLN A 343 -5.84 30.32 -7.04
N SER A 344 -6.65 30.48 -8.08
CA SER A 344 -8.09 30.28 -7.99
C SER A 344 -8.45 28.82 -7.79
N ASP A 345 -7.76 27.92 -8.50
CA ASP A 345 -7.97 26.47 -8.38
C ASP A 345 -7.51 25.95 -7.01
N GLU A 346 -6.37 26.47 -6.49
CA GLU A 346 -5.91 26.19 -5.13
C GLU A 346 -6.95 26.63 -4.09
N THR A 347 -7.55 27.81 -4.27
CA THR A 347 -8.59 28.30 -3.38
C THR A 347 -9.83 27.40 -3.43
N GLU A 348 -10.22 26.93 -4.61
CA GLU A 348 -11.34 26.00 -4.78
C GLU A 348 -11.04 24.64 -4.13
N CYS A 349 -9.84 24.08 -4.31
CA CYS A 349 -9.37 22.88 -3.64
C CYS A 349 -9.39 23.07 -2.11
N THR A 350 -8.90 24.21 -1.60
CA THR A 350 -8.92 24.53 -0.17
C THR A 350 -10.36 24.57 0.39
N ASN A 351 -11.29 25.16 -0.34
CA ASN A 351 -12.69 25.18 0.06
C ASN A 351 -13.29 23.77 0.08
N ALA A 352 -12.94 22.92 -0.90
CA ALA A 352 -13.43 21.57 -1.01
C ALA A 352 -12.98 20.70 0.17
N TYR A 353 -11.71 20.71 0.53
CA TYR A 353 -11.25 19.90 1.66
C TYR A 353 -11.64 20.47 3.03
N SER A 354 -11.81 21.78 3.14
CA SER A 354 -12.28 22.41 4.38
C SER A 354 -13.76 22.17 4.64
N ASN A 355 -14.54 21.90 3.61
CA ASN A 355 -15.98 21.67 3.67
C ASN A 355 -16.38 20.43 2.85
N PRO A 356 -15.93 19.22 3.25
CA PRO A 356 -16.08 18.02 2.45
C PRO A 356 -17.52 17.55 2.25
N ASP A 357 -18.49 18.09 3.01
CA ASP A 357 -19.92 17.81 2.82
C ASP A 357 -20.52 18.56 1.60
N THR A 358 -19.77 19.50 1.05
CA THR A 358 -20.11 20.18 -0.20
C THR A 358 -19.13 19.71 -1.28
N THR A 359 -19.54 18.73 -2.07
CA THR A 359 -18.69 18.16 -3.13
C THR A 359 -18.26 19.23 -4.12
N SER A 360 -16.95 19.32 -4.41
CA SER A 360 -16.43 20.09 -5.54
C SER A 360 -16.45 19.22 -6.79
N ASP A 361 -17.20 19.61 -7.79
CA ASP A 361 -17.21 18.91 -9.09
C ASP A 361 -15.86 19.09 -9.85
N SER A 362 -15.12 20.17 -9.56
CA SER A 362 -13.83 20.45 -10.19
C SER A 362 -12.68 19.66 -9.57
N PHE A 363 -12.65 19.55 -8.23
CA PHE A 363 -11.55 18.94 -7.49
C PHE A 363 -12.02 17.90 -6.46
N PRO A 364 -12.66 16.78 -6.89
CA PRO A 364 -13.19 15.77 -5.97
C PRO A 364 -12.11 15.08 -5.12
N MET A 365 -10.84 15.07 -5.57
CA MET A 365 -9.73 14.56 -4.76
C MET A 365 -9.43 15.45 -3.54
N CYS A 366 -9.66 16.78 -3.64
CA CYS A 366 -9.53 17.68 -2.50
C CYS A 366 -10.66 17.42 -1.48
N THR A 367 -11.88 17.18 -1.96
CA THR A 367 -13.01 16.75 -1.11
C THR A 367 -12.69 15.44 -0.40
N LEU A 368 -12.17 14.44 -1.14
CA LEU A 368 -11.75 13.15 -0.59
C LEU A 368 -10.67 13.33 0.50
N TYR A 369 -9.68 14.19 0.28
CA TYR A 369 -8.70 14.52 1.32
C TYR A 369 -9.39 15.02 2.60
N GLY A 370 -10.35 15.93 2.48
CA GLY A 370 -11.11 16.46 3.63
C GLY A 370 -11.93 15.41 4.36
N MET A 371 -12.53 14.45 3.63
CA MET A 371 -13.24 13.31 4.24
C MET A 371 -12.29 12.40 4.99
N VAL A 372 -11.14 12.05 4.41
CA VAL A 372 -10.12 11.23 5.07
C VAL A 372 -9.54 11.97 6.28
N LYS A 373 -9.33 13.30 6.19
CA LYS A 373 -8.91 14.13 7.31
C LYS A 373 -9.86 14.01 8.50
N ARG A 374 -11.18 14.06 8.28
CA ARG A 374 -12.19 13.90 9.34
C ARG A 374 -12.03 12.57 10.09
N ILE A 375 -11.78 11.47 9.35
CA ILE A 375 -11.52 10.15 9.96
C ILE A 375 -10.24 10.19 10.80
N VAL A 376 -9.19 10.80 10.28
CA VAL A 376 -7.88 10.93 10.96
C VAL A 376 -7.99 11.80 12.20
N ASP A 377 -8.75 12.90 12.17
CA ASP A 377 -8.98 13.75 13.34
C ASP A 377 -9.63 12.96 14.48
N SER A 378 -10.66 12.16 14.18
CA SER A 378 -11.29 11.25 15.16
C SER A 378 -10.34 10.13 15.60
N LEU A 379 -9.48 9.63 14.70
CA LEU A 379 -8.46 8.63 15.05
C LEU A 379 -7.47 9.17 16.09
N LYS A 380 -7.04 10.43 15.95
CA LYS A 380 -6.09 11.10 16.87
C LYS A 380 -6.68 11.43 18.24
N ILE A 381 -7.97 11.64 18.34
CA ILE A 381 -8.64 12.16 19.54
C ILE A 381 -9.47 11.05 20.19
N ASP A 382 -10.52 10.62 19.51
CA ASP A 382 -11.51 9.71 20.08
C ASP A 382 -10.98 8.29 20.19
N PHE A 383 -10.46 7.76 19.06
CA PHE A 383 -10.00 6.38 18.98
C PHE A 383 -8.88 6.09 20.00
N VAL A 384 -7.78 6.86 19.97
CA VAL A 384 -6.64 6.62 20.88
C VAL A 384 -7.01 6.77 22.34
N THR A 385 -7.96 7.67 22.65
CA THR A 385 -8.46 7.88 24.01
C THR A 385 -9.29 6.70 24.49
N ILE A 386 -10.21 6.21 23.67
CA ILE A 386 -11.13 5.11 24.03
C ILE A 386 -10.37 3.77 24.08
N VAL A 387 -9.53 3.50 23.08
CA VAL A 387 -8.71 2.29 22.98
C VAL A 387 -7.57 2.29 24.02
N ASN A 388 -7.27 3.47 24.61
CA ASN A 388 -6.23 3.68 25.61
C ASN A 388 -4.82 3.31 25.08
N VAL A 389 -4.47 3.88 23.94
CA VAL A 389 -3.15 3.76 23.29
C VAL A 389 -2.54 5.14 23.03
N ASP A 390 -1.23 5.16 22.76
CA ASP A 390 -0.52 6.41 22.46
C ASP A 390 -0.69 6.79 20.98
N VAL A 391 -0.75 8.09 20.69
CA VAL A 391 -0.61 8.60 19.32
C VAL A 391 0.83 8.37 18.85
N PRO A 392 1.06 7.78 17.67
CA PRO A 392 2.41 7.57 17.14
C PRO A 392 3.21 8.86 17.09
N GLY A 393 4.53 8.80 17.43
CA GLY A 393 5.38 9.99 17.53
C GLY A 393 5.42 10.85 16.27
N GLY A 394 5.26 10.26 15.08
CA GLY A 394 5.17 10.98 13.80
C GLY A 394 3.87 11.76 13.59
N SER A 395 2.80 11.42 14.34
CA SER A 395 1.45 12.01 14.24
C SER A 395 1.14 13.00 15.36
N GLN A 396 1.99 13.10 16.41
CA GLN A 396 1.77 13.97 17.57
C GLN A 396 1.89 15.47 17.28
N SER A 397 2.69 15.87 16.29
CA SER A 397 3.03 17.25 15.98
C SER A 397 2.37 17.78 14.71
N ASP A 398 1.36 17.10 14.20
CA ASP A 398 0.68 17.51 12.99
C ASP A 398 -0.31 18.63 13.28
N ASN A 399 -0.07 19.80 12.68
CA ASN A 399 -0.89 21.00 12.81
C ASN A 399 -1.61 21.30 11.47
N ASP A 400 -2.16 20.30 10.81
CA ASP A 400 -2.91 20.44 9.56
C ASP A 400 -4.22 21.22 9.73
#